data_9e6ae1265bf5a8cd3f58ddf3f0265fee
#
_entry.id   9e6ae1265bf5a8cd3f58ddf3f0265fee
#
_cell.length_a   1.000
_cell.length_b   1.000
_cell.length_c   1.000
_cell.angle_alpha   90.00
_cell.angle_beta   90.00
_cell.angle_gamma   90.00
#
_symmetry.space_group_name_H-M   'P 1'
#
loop_
_entity.id
_entity.type
_entity.pdbx_description
1 polymer ?
#
loop_
_entity_poly.entity_id
_entity_poly.type
_entity_poly.pdbx_seq_one_letter_code
_entity_poly.pdbx_strand_id
1 'polypeptide(L)'
;AEYTTSRELLEGMAELAHEYKQPVYLHLAETKKEVEECKMRYGMSPVQFLDSIGLFDYGGGGFHGVWMDETDRNICREKKVSIVTNPSSNAKLASGIADLPALKKAGINLAIGTDGPASNNALDMFREMYLAAVLPKLKYEDAAVMDAADILKMATTGGALAMGLPE
;
A
#
# COMPACT_ATOMS: atom_id res chain seq x y z
N ALA A 1 -5.90 -10.12 1.97
CA ALA A 1 -6.69 -8.92 1.65
C ALA A 1 -8.06 -8.99 2.33
N GLU A 2 -8.69 -7.84 2.55
CA GLU A 2 -10.00 -7.76 3.21
C GLU A 2 -11.04 -8.65 2.51
N TYR A 3 -11.11 -8.60 1.19
CA TYR A 3 -12.11 -9.35 0.40
C TYR A 3 -11.85 -10.85 0.27
N THR A 4 -10.68 -11.35 0.65
CA THR A 4 -10.33 -12.77 0.65
C THR A 4 -10.36 -13.41 2.04
N THR A 5 -10.75 -12.65 3.05
CA THR A 5 -10.66 -13.03 4.47
C THR A 5 -12.00 -12.74 5.15
N SER A 6 -12.47 -13.62 6.04
CA SER A 6 -13.68 -13.33 6.79
C SER A 6 -13.44 -12.23 7.85
N ARG A 7 -14.50 -11.56 8.24
CA ARG A 7 -14.44 -10.52 9.27
C ARG A 7 -13.91 -11.09 10.59
N GLU A 8 -14.38 -12.25 11.01
CA GLU A 8 -13.96 -12.91 12.24
C GLU A 8 -12.44 -13.20 12.25
N LEU A 9 -11.88 -13.59 11.09
CA LEU A 9 -10.46 -13.82 10.98
C LEU A 9 -9.66 -12.50 11.07
N LEU A 10 -10.15 -11.43 10.46
CA LEU A 10 -9.52 -10.11 10.56
C LEU A 10 -9.57 -9.54 11.98
N GLU A 11 -10.70 -9.71 12.68
CA GLU A 11 -10.84 -9.34 14.09
C GLU A 11 -9.88 -10.17 14.97
N GLY A 12 -9.80 -11.48 14.75
CA GLY A 12 -8.84 -12.34 15.46
C GLY A 12 -7.38 -11.97 15.16
N MET A 13 -7.05 -11.55 13.94
CA MET A 13 -5.72 -11.02 13.63
C MET A 13 -5.44 -9.70 14.36
N ALA A 14 -6.43 -8.82 14.49
CA ALA A 14 -6.29 -7.59 15.27
C ALA A 14 -6.06 -7.89 16.76
N GLU A 15 -6.78 -8.85 17.34
CA GLU A 15 -6.55 -9.31 18.73
C GLU A 15 -5.11 -9.82 18.93
N LEU A 16 -4.61 -10.65 18.00
CA LEU A 16 -3.23 -11.13 18.05
C LEU A 16 -2.21 -10.00 17.88
N ALA A 17 -2.46 -9.05 16.96
CA ALA A 17 -1.62 -7.87 16.80
C ALA A 17 -1.53 -7.06 18.10
N HIS A 18 -2.63 -6.93 18.83
CA HIS A 18 -2.68 -6.29 20.14
C HIS A 18 -1.94 -7.09 21.22
N GLU A 19 -2.18 -8.40 21.31
CA GLU A 19 -1.54 -9.28 22.28
C GLU A 19 0.00 -9.25 22.17
N TYR A 20 0.50 -9.37 20.92
CA TYR A 20 1.94 -9.43 20.64
C TYR A 20 2.56 -8.08 20.30
N LYS A 21 1.78 -7.01 20.20
CA LYS A 21 2.22 -5.65 19.79
C LYS A 21 3.01 -5.68 18.48
N GLN A 22 2.46 -6.39 17.48
CA GLN A 22 3.11 -6.59 16.19
C GLN A 22 2.36 -5.89 15.06
N PRO A 23 3.10 -5.34 14.09
CA PRO A 23 2.49 -4.77 12.88
C PRO A 23 1.88 -5.86 11.98
N VAL A 24 0.87 -5.49 11.22
CA VAL A 24 0.22 -6.39 10.25
C VAL A 24 0.46 -5.92 8.81
N TYR A 25 0.68 -6.88 7.91
CA TYR A 25 0.96 -6.62 6.50
C TYR A 25 -0.06 -7.37 5.63
N LEU A 26 -0.68 -6.66 4.69
CA LEU A 26 -1.70 -7.25 3.82
C LEU A 26 -1.84 -6.49 2.49
N HIS A 27 -2.47 -7.13 1.48
CA HIS A 27 -2.89 -6.42 0.27
C HIS A 27 -3.96 -5.38 0.63
N LEU A 28 -3.85 -4.17 0.12
CA LEU A 28 -4.67 -3.05 0.58
C LEU A 28 -5.04 -2.13 -0.58
N ALA A 29 -6.34 -1.97 -0.80
CA ALA A 29 -6.89 -1.03 -1.79
C ALA A 29 -6.25 -1.21 -3.18
N GLU A 30 -6.07 -2.45 -3.62
CA GLU A 30 -5.43 -2.78 -4.89
C GLU A 30 -6.32 -2.43 -6.07
N THR A 31 -7.58 -2.87 -6.04
CA THR A 31 -8.51 -2.69 -7.15
C THR A 31 -9.69 -1.79 -6.78
N LYS A 32 -10.23 -1.11 -7.79
CA LYS A 32 -11.45 -0.32 -7.63
C LYS A 32 -12.60 -1.17 -7.11
N LYS A 33 -12.72 -2.39 -7.63
CA LYS A 33 -13.76 -3.36 -7.23
C LYS A 33 -13.66 -3.72 -5.75
N GLU A 34 -12.45 -3.99 -5.24
CA GLU A 34 -12.19 -4.24 -3.80
C GLU A 34 -12.75 -3.12 -2.94
N VAL A 35 -12.42 -1.86 -3.28
CA VAL A 35 -12.85 -0.70 -2.51
C VAL A 35 -14.37 -0.49 -2.59
N GLU A 36 -14.97 -0.64 -3.78
CA GLU A 36 -16.41 -0.51 -3.96
C GLU A 36 -17.19 -1.59 -3.21
N GLU A 37 -16.75 -2.85 -3.27
CA GLU A 37 -17.37 -3.96 -2.55
C GLU A 37 -17.21 -3.84 -1.04
N CYS A 38 -16.07 -3.39 -0.54
CA CYS A 38 -15.88 -3.11 0.88
C CYS A 38 -16.82 -2.00 1.37
N LYS A 39 -16.97 -0.92 0.60
CA LYS A 39 -17.94 0.15 0.88
C LYS A 39 -19.38 -0.36 0.88
N MET A 40 -19.73 -1.29 0.00
CA MET A 40 -21.07 -1.91 0.02
C MET A 40 -21.28 -2.80 1.24
N ARG A 41 -20.25 -3.55 1.70
CA ARG A 41 -20.36 -4.45 2.86
C ARG A 41 -20.36 -3.71 4.19
N TYR A 42 -19.50 -2.72 4.34
CA TYR A 42 -19.21 -2.09 5.65
C TYR A 42 -19.44 -0.59 5.69
N GLY A 43 -19.83 0.05 4.59
CA GLY A 43 -19.96 1.51 4.51
C GLY A 43 -18.62 2.27 4.53
N MET A 44 -17.50 1.56 4.46
CA MET A 44 -16.15 2.08 4.64
C MET A 44 -15.21 1.53 3.57
N SER A 45 -14.10 2.23 3.30
CA SER A 45 -13.00 1.69 2.49
C SER A 45 -12.29 0.54 3.22
N PRO A 46 -11.48 -0.29 2.54
CA PRO A 46 -10.67 -1.32 3.20
C PRO A 46 -9.77 -0.75 4.30
N VAL A 47 -9.15 0.40 4.09
CA VAL A 47 -8.29 1.05 5.11
C VAL A 47 -9.11 1.44 6.33
N GLN A 48 -10.23 2.11 6.14
CA GLN A 48 -11.11 2.57 7.22
C GLN A 48 -11.70 1.38 8.01
N PHE A 49 -12.11 0.33 7.31
CA PHE A 49 -12.62 -0.88 7.95
C PHE A 49 -11.57 -1.56 8.81
N LEU A 50 -10.37 -1.77 8.28
CA LEU A 50 -9.28 -2.43 9.01
C LEU A 50 -8.80 -1.59 10.20
N ASP A 51 -8.78 -0.26 10.08
CA ASP A 51 -8.50 0.64 11.20
C ASP A 51 -9.60 0.56 12.27
N SER A 52 -10.87 0.48 11.86
CA SER A 52 -12.02 0.42 12.79
C SER A 52 -12.00 -0.81 13.71
N ILE A 53 -11.36 -1.90 13.28
CA ILE A 53 -11.16 -3.12 14.10
C ILE A 53 -9.81 -3.14 14.82
N GLY A 54 -9.03 -2.05 14.76
CA GLY A 54 -7.74 -1.92 15.45
C GLY A 54 -6.56 -2.65 14.79
N LEU A 55 -6.70 -3.12 13.53
CA LEU A 55 -5.66 -3.91 12.87
C LEU A 55 -4.34 -3.14 12.68
N PHE A 56 -4.41 -1.81 12.59
CA PHE A 56 -3.26 -0.94 12.37
C PHE A 56 -2.72 -0.25 13.62
N ASP A 57 -3.18 -0.60 14.82
CA ASP A 57 -2.78 0.08 16.06
C ASP A 57 -1.28 -0.04 16.37
N TYR A 58 -0.62 -1.03 15.80
CA TYR A 58 0.84 -1.22 15.90
C TYR A 58 1.57 -0.99 14.57
N GLY A 59 0.96 -0.22 13.66
CA GLY A 59 1.51 0.04 12.34
C GLY A 59 1.36 -1.12 11.38
N GLY A 60 2.22 -1.18 10.38
CA GLY A 60 2.22 -2.27 9.40
C GLY A 60 2.49 -1.81 7.98
N GLY A 61 2.03 -2.62 7.03
CA GLY A 61 2.16 -2.30 5.61
C GLY A 61 0.97 -2.74 4.77
N GLY A 62 0.58 -1.86 3.86
CA GLY A 62 -0.39 -2.12 2.81
C GLY A 62 0.31 -2.31 1.46
N PHE A 63 0.14 -3.47 0.82
CA PHE A 63 0.65 -3.69 -0.52
C PHE A 63 -0.31 -3.09 -1.55
N HIS A 64 0.23 -2.56 -2.64
CA HIS A 64 -0.41 -1.87 -3.77
C HIS A 64 -0.82 -0.42 -3.50
N GLY A 65 -1.80 -0.14 -2.61
CA GLY A 65 -2.24 1.21 -2.25
C GLY A 65 -2.73 2.05 -3.44
N VAL A 66 -3.43 1.42 -4.41
CA VAL A 66 -3.81 2.08 -5.68
C VAL A 66 -5.02 3.00 -5.51
N TRP A 67 -6.06 2.52 -4.80
CA TRP A 67 -7.36 3.17 -4.69
C TRP A 67 -7.63 3.72 -3.29
N MET A 68 -6.80 4.68 -2.85
CA MET A 68 -6.87 5.31 -1.52
C MET A 68 -7.37 6.74 -1.62
N ASP A 69 -8.38 7.09 -0.82
CA ASP A 69 -8.87 8.45 -0.68
C ASP A 69 -8.06 9.25 0.37
N GLU A 70 -8.47 10.48 0.65
CA GLU A 70 -7.77 11.36 1.60
C GLU A 70 -7.89 10.82 3.04
N THR A 71 -9.04 10.27 3.42
CA THR A 71 -9.25 9.66 4.74
C THR A 71 -8.34 8.47 4.93
N ASP A 72 -8.21 7.59 3.91
CA ASP A 72 -7.33 6.44 3.92
C ASP A 72 -5.86 6.85 4.13
N ARG A 73 -5.42 7.90 3.41
CA ARG A 73 -4.05 8.44 3.55
C ARG A 73 -3.79 9.00 4.95
N ASN A 74 -4.78 9.68 5.53
CA ASN A 74 -4.64 10.21 6.89
C ASN A 74 -4.51 9.08 7.92
N ILE A 75 -5.33 8.04 7.82
CA ILE A 75 -5.23 6.85 8.68
C ILE A 75 -3.85 6.20 8.55
N CYS A 76 -3.39 5.92 7.33
CA CYS A 76 -2.08 5.31 7.11
C CYS A 76 -0.94 6.14 7.71
N ARG A 77 -0.99 7.47 7.58
CA ARG A 77 0.00 8.36 8.22
C ARG A 77 -0.06 8.26 9.74
N GLU A 78 -1.23 8.38 10.35
CA GLU A 78 -1.42 8.42 11.81
C GLU A 78 -1.06 7.08 12.46
N LYS A 79 -1.43 5.99 11.81
CA LYS A 79 -1.15 4.62 12.27
C LYS A 79 0.22 4.10 11.82
N LYS A 80 1.02 4.91 11.13
CA LYS A 80 2.34 4.52 10.60
C LYS A 80 2.30 3.26 9.71
N VAL A 81 1.27 3.16 8.88
CA VAL A 81 1.16 2.10 7.87
C VAL A 81 1.95 2.52 6.64
N SER A 82 2.96 1.75 6.29
CA SER A 82 3.74 1.96 5.06
C SER A 82 2.95 1.47 3.84
N ILE A 83 3.11 2.12 2.70
CA ILE A 83 2.54 1.65 1.43
C ILE A 83 3.66 1.10 0.54
N VAL A 84 3.53 -0.16 0.16
CA VAL A 84 4.46 -0.87 -0.73
C VAL A 84 3.80 -0.99 -2.09
N THR A 85 4.19 -0.14 -3.04
CA THR A 85 3.64 -0.21 -4.41
C THR A 85 4.29 -1.32 -5.21
N ASN A 86 3.51 -1.98 -6.07
CA ASN A 86 3.95 -3.06 -6.94
C ASN A 86 3.62 -2.71 -8.41
N PRO A 87 4.37 -1.78 -9.04
CA PRO A 87 3.98 -1.15 -10.31
C PRO A 87 3.75 -2.12 -11.47
N SER A 88 4.62 -3.13 -11.62
CA SER A 88 4.46 -4.13 -12.70
C SER A 88 3.21 -4.98 -12.50
N SER A 89 2.95 -5.45 -11.28
CA SER A 89 1.75 -6.20 -10.94
C SER A 89 0.49 -5.36 -11.17
N ASN A 90 0.47 -4.13 -10.66
CA ASN A 90 -0.63 -3.20 -10.83
C ASN A 90 -0.95 -2.96 -12.31
N ALA A 91 0.08 -2.80 -13.15
CA ALA A 91 -0.06 -2.60 -14.59
C ALA A 91 -0.53 -3.87 -15.30
N LYS A 92 0.08 -5.04 -15.00
CA LYS A 92 -0.26 -6.31 -15.62
C LYS A 92 -1.69 -6.75 -15.33
N LEU A 93 -2.14 -6.58 -14.08
CA LEU A 93 -3.48 -6.97 -13.62
C LEU A 93 -4.52 -5.87 -13.86
N ALA A 94 -4.11 -4.74 -14.44
CA ALA A 94 -4.97 -3.56 -14.65
C ALA A 94 -5.60 -3.04 -13.35
N SER A 95 -4.91 -3.20 -12.21
CA SER A 95 -5.36 -2.70 -10.91
C SER A 95 -5.40 -1.16 -10.88
N GLY A 96 -4.49 -0.50 -11.61
CA GLY A 96 -4.40 0.95 -11.74
C GLY A 96 -3.02 1.49 -11.43
N ILE A 97 -2.89 2.83 -11.38
CA ILE A 97 -1.65 3.53 -11.05
C ILE A 97 -1.80 4.12 -9.64
N ALA A 98 -1.00 3.64 -8.70
CA ALA A 98 -0.95 4.18 -7.33
C ALA A 98 -0.61 5.69 -7.35
N ASP A 99 -1.26 6.46 -6.48
CA ASP A 99 -1.06 7.90 -6.39
C ASP A 99 0.14 8.24 -5.49
N LEU A 100 1.34 7.85 -5.95
CA LEU A 100 2.58 8.03 -5.18
C LEU A 100 2.84 9.49 -4.78
N PRO A 101 2.61 10.49 -5.66
CA PRO A 101 2.76 11.89 -5.26
C PRO A 101 1.83 12.30 -4.10
N ALA A 102 0.56 11.89 -4.13
CA ALA A 102 -0.38 12.19 -3.06
C ALA A 102 -0.04 11.45 -1.75
N LEU A 103 0.37 10.18 -1.83
CA LEU A 103 0.82 9.41 -0.68
C LEU A 103 2.09 10.01 -0.04
N LYS A 104 3.08 10.40 -0.86
CA LYS A 104 4.29 11.11 -0.41
C LYS A 104 3.94 12.43 0.27
N LYS A 105 3.07 13.24 -0.36
CA LYS A 105 2.62 14.53 0.19
C LYS A 105 1.90 14.35 1.54
N ALA A 106 1.19 13.26 1.72
CA ALA A 106 0.55 12.92 2.99
C ALA A 106 1.54 12.51 4.09
N GLY A 107 2.83 12.30 3.77
CA GLY A 107 3.86 11.91 4.73
C GLY A 107 3.87 10.40 5.05
N ILE A 108 3.31 9.58 4.17
CA ILE A 108 3.30 8.12 4.32
C ILE A 108 4.66 7.58 3.87
N ASN A 109 5.22 6.63 4.61
CA ASN A 109 6.39 5.90 4.16
C ASN A 109 6.04 5.05 2.94
N LEU A 110 6.80 5.23 1.86
CA LEU A 110 6.62 4.51 0.60
C LEU A 110 7.76 3.52 0.37
N ALA A 111 7.40 2.35 -0.12
CA ALA A 111 8.33 1.34 -0.56
C ALA A 111 7.92 0.76 -1.92
N ILE A 112 8.82 -0.02 -2.52
CA ILE A 112 8.60 -0.71 -3.79
C ILE A 112 8.73 -2.21 -3.56
N GLY A 113 7.78 -2.97 -4.10
CA GLY A 113 7.81 -4.42 -4.15
C GLY A 113 7.62 -4.94 -5.57
N THR A 114 7.97 -6.19 -5.79
CA THR A 114 7.79 -6.87 -7.08
C THR A 114 6.47 -7.60 -7.20
N ASP A 115 5.81 -7.87 -6.06
CA ASP A 115 4.75 -8.87 -5.96
C ASP A 115 5.23 -10.27 -6.40
N GLY A 116 4.32 -11.23 -6.52
CA GLY A 116 4.67 -12.60 -6.88
C GLY A 116 5.01 -12.79 -8.37
N PRO A 117 5.71 -13.89 -8.74
CA PRO A 117 6.06 -14.18 -10.13
C PRO A 117 4.85 -14.31 -11.07
N ALA A 118 3.71 -14.78 -10.56
CA ALA A 118 2.49 -14.93 -11.36
C ALA A 118 1.90 -13.60 -11.80
N SER A 119 2.00 -12.56 -10.96
CA SER A 119 1.48 -11.23 -11.23
C SER A 119 2.50 -10.28 -11.87
N ASN A 120 3.79 -10.60 -11.83
CA ASN A 120 4.87 -9.75 -12.35
C ASN A 120 5.61 -10.35 -13.56
N ASN A 121 5.90 -11.65 -13.58
CA ASN A 121 6.75 -12.39 -14.54
C ASN A 121 8.26 -12.14 -14.38
N ALA A 122 8.72 -11.05 -13.75
CA ALA A 122 10.12 -10.79 -13.48
C ALA A 122 10.26 -10.13 -12.11
N LEU A 123 11.04 -10.72 -11.23
CA LEU A 123 11.32 -10.17 -9.90
C LEU A 123 12.53 -9.22 -10.01
N ASP A 124 12.34 -8.12 -10.76
CA ASP A 124 13.38 -7.15 -11.09
C ASP A 124 13.07 -5.80 -10.45
N MET A 125 13.76 -5.47 -9.37
CA MET A 125 13.56 -4.22 -8.63
C MET A 125 13.90 -2.98 -9.48
N PHE A 126 14.87 -3.03 -10.39
CA PHE A 126 15.18 -1.89 -11.25
C PHE A 126 14.03 -1.58 -12.23
N ARG A 127 13.37 -2.61 -12.72
CA ARG A 127 12.14 -2.44 -13.52
C ARG A 127 11.01 -1.83 -12.70
N GLU A 128 10.82 -2.26 -11.47
CA GLU A 128 9.84 -1.66 -10.58
C GLU A 128 10.14 -0.19 -10.28
N MET A 129 11.40 0.13 -10.00
CA MET A 129 11.85 1.52 -9.82
C MET A 129 11.56 2.38 -11.06
N TYR A 130 11.84 1.87 -12.26
CA TYR A 130 11.53 2.58 -13.50
C TYR A 130 10.02 2.86 -13.62
N LEU A 131 9.17 1.86 -13.42
CA LEU A 131 7.72 2.01 -13.51
C LEU A 131 7.17 2.93 -12.41
N ALA A 132 7.67 2.83 -11.18
CA ALA A 132 7.32 3.74 -10.09
C ALA A 132 7.66 5.21 -10.41
N ALA A 133 8.73 5.43 -11.18
CA ALA A 133 9.11 6.78 -11.64
C ALA A 133 8.21 7.29 -12.77
N VAL A 134 7.90 6.47 -13.78
CA VAL A 134 7.30 6.97 -15.03
C VAL A 134 5.77 6.95 -15.04
N LEU A 135 5.13 5.97 -14.38
CA LEU A 135 3.67 5.88 -14.36
C LEU A 135 2.98 7.08 -13.69
N PRO A 136 3.46 7.59 -12.53
CA PRO A 136 2.91 8.82 -11.94
C PRO A 136 3.08 10.05 -12.83
N LYS A 137 4.20 10.18 -13.55
CA LYS A 137 4.42 11.30 -14.49
C LYS A 137 3.37 11.31 -15.59
N LEU A 138 3.05 10.14 -16.12
CA LEU A 138 2.00 9.99 -17.13
C LEU A 138 0.62 10.31 -16.55
N LYS A 139 0.32 9.84 -15.34
CA LYS A 139 -0.95 10.10 -14.65
C LYS A 139 -1.17 11.59 -14.35
N TYR A 140 -0.10 12.31 -13.98
CA TYR A 140 -0.14 13.72 -13.60
C TYR A 140 0.14 14.68 -14.76
N GLU A 141 0.55 14.15 -15.92
CA GLU A 141 1.02 14.96 -17.07
C GLU A 141 2.16 15.92 -16.66
N ASP A 142 2.99 15.51 -15.69
CA ASP A 142 4.07 16.30 -15.11
C ASP A 142 5.34 15.43 -14.97
N ALA A 143 6.40 15.82 -15.69
CA ALA A 143 7.69 15.14 -15.66
C ALA A 143 8.47 15.33 -14.35
N ALA A 144 8.08 16.26 -13.49
CA ALA A 144 8.79 16.57 -12.24
C ALA A 144 8.34 15.71 -11.05
N VAL A 145 7.16 15.07 -11.11
CA VAL A 145 6.69 14.23 -9.99
C VAL A 145 7.53 12.95 -9.86
N MET A 146 7.75 12.49 -8.64
CA MET A 146 8.49 11.26 -8.33
C MET A 146 9.88 11.23 -9.00
N ASP A 147 10.79 12.04 -8.51
CA ASP A 147 12.16 12.09 -9.01
C ASP A 147 12.99 10.84 -8.65
N ALA A 148 14.20 10.75 -9.18
CA ALA A 148 15.06 9.59 -8.99
C ALA A 148 15.47 9.37 -7.51
N ALA A 149 15.60 10.44 -6.73
CA ALA A 149 15.95 10.35 -5.32
C ALA A 149 14.78 9.76 -4.50
N ASP A 150 13.54 10.16 -4.81
CA ASP A 150 12.35 9.56 -4.22
C ASP A 150 12.28 8.06 -4.48
N ILE A 151 12.49 7.66 -5.73
CA ILE A 151 12.44 6.25 -6.15
C ILE A 151 13.54 5.43 -5.49
N LEU A 152 14.76 5.96 -5.43
CA LEU A 152 15.86 5.28 -4.74
C LEU A 152 15.57 5.12 -3.23
N LYS A 153 15.02 6.16 -2.60
CA LYS A 153 14.58 6.07 -1.20
C LYS A 153 13.51 5.00 -1.00
N MET A 154 12.50 4.94 -1.86
CA MET A 154 11.46 3.90 -1.78
C MET A 154 12.02 2.48 -1.92
N ALA A 155 13.02 2.29 -2.80
CA ALA A 155 13.64 0.99 -3.05
C ALA A 155 14.67 0.57 -1.97
N THR A 156 15.05 1.46 -1.07
CA THR A 156 16.10 1.24 -0.05
C THR A 156 15.58 1.52 1.36
N THR A 157 15.78 2.73 1.88
CA THR A 157 15.39 3.10 3.25
C THR A 157 13.87 2.99 3.47
N GLY A 158 13.05 3.35 2.48
CA GLY A 158 11.59 3.17 2.56
C GLY A 158 11.19 1.71 2.71
N GLY A 159 11.86 0.81 1.98
CA GLY A 159 11.69 -0.65 2.12
C GLY A 159 12.11 -1.15 3.49
N ALA A 160 13.26 -0.70 4.00
CA ALA A 160 13.75 -1.05 5.33
C ALA A 160 12.75 -0.62 6.42
N LEU A 161 12.28 0.63 6.38
CA LEU A 161 11.27 1.14 7.31
C LEU A 161 9.95 0.37 7.21
N ALA A 162 9.51 0.03 5.99
CA ALA A 162 8.30 -0.77 5.79
C ALA A 162 8.41 -2.17 6.43
N MET A 163 9.62 -2.71 6.55
CA MET A 163 9.91 -3.98 7.22
C MET A 163 10.17 -3.83 8.72
N GLY A 164 10.05 -2.62 9.29
CA GLY A 164 10.33 -2.35 10.70
C GLY A 164 11.83 -2.34 11.06
N LEU A 165 12.71 -2.24 10.06
CA LEU A 165 14.14 -2.10 10.28
C LEU A 165 14.50 -0.64 10.57
N PRO A 166 15.53 -0.36 11.39
CA PRO A 166 16.00 1.01 11.64
C PRO A 166 16.60 1.62 10.37
N GLU A 167 16.60 2.97 10.32
CA GLU A 167 17.28 3.74 9.28
C GLU A 167 18.80 3.57 9.34
#